data_ac79f336f2c45780d52538ab9ee16134
#
_entry.id   ac79f336f2c45780d52538ab9ee16134
#
_cell.length_a   1.000
_cell.length_b   1.000
_cell.length_c   1.000
_cell.angle_alpha   90.00
_cell.angle_beta   90.00
_cell.angle_gamma   90.00
#
_symmetry.space_group_name_H-M   'P 1'
#
loop_
_entity.id
_entity.type
_entity.pdbx_description
1 polymer ?
#
loop_
_entity_poly.entity_id
_entity_poly.type
_entity_poly.pdbx_seq_one_letter_code
_entity_poly.pdbx_strand_id
1 'polypeptide(L)'
;CIVGELASYLEVNKDFPNLGPFVSFFDKRGSLLSKLDKGSGPGLLPGQFISPHSIAIDSLGDLYIGDVAETDWEEVMGKELMPNNLRRFQKFKRTLK
;
A
#
# COMPACT_ATOMS: atom_id res chain seq x y z
N CYS A 1 8.96 -5.92 -11.12
CA CYS A 1 8.44 -4.57 -10.91
C CYS A 1 7.44 -4.58 -9.74
N ILE A 2 7.58 -3.62 -8.83
CA ILE A 2 6.73 -3.51 -7.66
C ILE A 2 6.07 -2.13 -7.70
N VAL A 3 4.75 -2.11 -7.60
CA VAL A 3 3.98 -0.87 -7.75
C VAL A 3 3.08 -0.65 -6.52
N GLY A 4 3.25 0.50 -5.89
CA GLY A 4 2.32 0.96 -4.86
C GLY A 4 1.16 1.67 -5.53
N GLU A 5 -0.07 1.26 -5.22
CA GLU A 5 -1.27 1.85 -5.80
C GLU A 5 -2.02 2.69 -4.78
N LEU A 6 -2.33 3.92 -5.16
CA LEU A 6 -3.08 4.83 -4.31
C LEU A 6 -4.57 4.49 -4.36
N ALA A 7 -5.28 4.86 -3.31
CA ALA A 7 -6.69 4.52 -3.17
C ALA A 7 -7.58 5.24 -4.19
N SER A 8 -8.66 4.59 -4.57
CA SER A 8 -9.68 5.20 -5.43
C SER A 8 -10.33 6.43 -4.82
N TYR A 9 -10.28 6.54 -3.49
CA TYR A 9 -10.88 7.67 -2.78
C TYR A 9 -10.10 8.98 -2.91
N LEU A 10 -8.85 8.91 -3.36
CA LEU A 10 -8.06 10.12 -3.58
C LEU A 10 -8.60 10.88 -4.79
N GLU A 11 -8.55 12.19 -4.73
CA GLU A 11 -9.12 13.05 -5.77
C GLU A 11 -8.58 12.74 -7.16
N VAL A 12 -7.28 12.43 -7.25
CA VAL A 12 -6.66 12.11 -8.55
C VAL A 12 -7.20 10.81 -9.15
N ASN A 13 -7.79 9.93 -8.33
CA ASN A 13 -8.26 8.59 -8.74
C ASN A 13 -9.78 8.45 -8.73
N LYS A 14 -10.52 9.51 -8.49
CA LYS A 14 -11.96 9.43 -8.24
C LYS A 14 -12.77 8.78 -9.37
N ASP A 15 -12.27 8.86 -10.59
CA ASP A 15 -12.95 8.29 -11.74
C ASP A 15 -12.54 6.85 -12.04
N PHE A 16 -11.66 6.27 -11.21
CA PHE A 16 -11.13 4.93 -11.42
C PHE A 16 -11.43 4.05 -10.21
N PRO A 17 -12.53 3.30 -10.22
CA PRO A 17 -12.89 2.42 -9.11
C PRO A 17 -11.91 1.24 -9.00
N ASN A 18 -11.88 0.64 -7.82
CA ASN A 18 -11.11 -0.58 -7.54
C ASN A 18 -9.59 -0.41 -7.62
N LEU A 19 -9.10 0.81 -7.48
CA LEU A 19 -7.67 1.06 -7.27
C LEU A 19 -7.37 0.92 -5.79
N GLY A 20 -6.09 0.78 -5.45
CA GLY A 20 -5.54 0.59 -4.13
C GLY A 20 -6.39 1.07 -2.94
N PRO A 21 -5.78 1.12 -1.78
CA PRO A 21 -4.33 1.06 -1.53
C PRO A 21 -3.82 -0.39 -1.42
N PHE A 22 -2.90 -0.74 -2.26
CA PHE A 22 -2.20 -2.02 -2.19
C PHE A 22 -0.87 -1.96 -2.92
N VAL A 23 -0.07 -3.03 -2.83
CA VAL A 23 1.19 -3.14 -3.54
C VAL A 23 1.10 -4.34 -4.48
N SER A 24 1.44 -4.13 -5.74
CA SER A 24 1.36 -5.15 -6.79
C SER A 24 2.75 -5.55 -7.26
N PHE A 25 2.91 -6.82 -7.58
CA PHE A 25 4.17 -7.39 -8.08
C PHE A 25 3.96 -7.90 -9.49
N PHE A 26 4.82 -7.44 -10.41
CA PHE A 26 4.74 -7.79 -11.83
C PHE A 26 6.03 -8.43 -12.30
N ASP A 27 5.93 -9.34 -13.28
CA ASP A 27 7.11 -9.89 -13.94
C ASP A 27 7.66 -8.92 -14.99
N LYS A 28 8.71 -9.34 -15.70
CA LYS A 28 9.36 -8.51 -16.73
C LYS A 28 8.45 -8.20 -17.92
N ARG A 29 7.39 -8.98 -18.11
CA ARG A 29 6.44 -8.80 -19.21
C ARG A 29 5.26 -7.95 -18.82
N GLY A 30 5.19 -7.51 -17.56
CA GLY A 30 4.07 -6.73 -17.06
C GLY A 30 2.89 -7.56 -16.60
N SER A 31 3.06 -8.88 -16.45
CA SER A 31 2.00 -9.75 -15.92
C SER A 31 1.98 -9.68 -14.40
N LEU A 32 0.78 -9.58 -13.84
CA LEU A 32 0.59 -9.52 -12.39
C LEU A 32 0.94 -10.86 -11.75
N LEU A 33 1.88 -10.85 -10.82
CA LEU A 33 2.29 -12.04 -10.06
C LEU A 33 1.52 -12.17 -8.76
N SER A 34 1.38 -11.09 -8.00
CA SER A 34 0.65 -11.10 -6.73
C SER A 34 0.36 -9.68 -6.26
N LYS A 35 -0.49 -9.58 -5.26
CA LYS A 35 -0.81 -8.32 -4.60
C LYS A 35 -0.67 -8.45 -3.09
N LEU A 36 -0.23 -7.38 -2.45
CA LEU A 36 -0.17 -7.27 -0.99
C LEU A 36 -1.28 -6.30 -0.58
N ASP A 37 -2.48 -6.82 -0.31
CA ASP A 37 -3.63 -5.98 0.00
C ASP A 37 -4.51 -6.47 1.14
N LYS A 38 -4.29 -7.69 1.63
CA LYS A 38 -5.10 -8.32 2.67
C LYS A 38 -6.60 -8.29 2.41
N GLY A 39 -7.00 -7.94 1.16
CA GLY A 39 -8.37 -8.09 0.69
C GLY A 39 -9.43 -7.17 1.25
N SER A 40 -9.10 -6.24 2.12
CA SER A 40 -10.12 -5.45 2.81
C SER A 40 -9.98 -3.94 2.66
N GLY A 41 -9.21 -3.50 1.66
CA GLY A 41 -9.05 -2.08 1.39
C GLY A 41 -8.12 -1.37 2.37
N PRO A 42 -8.30 -0.06 2.57
CA PRO A 42 -7.39 0.70 3.43
C PRO A 42 -7.51 0.29 4.90
N GLY A 43 -6.42 0.40 5.64
CA GLY A 43 -6.42 0.08 7.05
C GLY A 43 -5.02 0.05 7.65
N LEU A 44 -4.96 -0.36 8.91
CA LEU A 44 -3.74 -0.37 9.71
C LEU A 44 -3.28 -1.76 10.14
N LEU A 45 -3.94 -2.81 9.68
CA LEU A 45 -3.49 -4.18 9.94
C LEU A 45 -2.23 -4.48 9.11
N PRO A 46 -1.41 -5.46 9.53
CA PRO A 46 -0.26 -5.86 8.72
C PRO A 46 -0.68 -6.19 7.29
N GLY A 47 0.01 -5.58 6.32
CA GLY A 47 -0.31 -5.77 4.91
C GLY A 47 -1.39 -4.85 4.38
N GLN A 48 -2.01 -4.04 5.23
CA GLN A 48 -2.91 -2.99 4.79
C GLN A 48 -2.17 -1.66 4.72
N PHE A 49 -2.66 -0.75 3.89
CA PHE A 49 -2.05 0.57 3.67
C PHE A 49 -3.14 1.65 3.64
N ILE A 50 -2.74 2.87 3.86
CA ILE A 50 -3.59 4.04 3.61
C ILE A 50 -3.19 4.63 2.26
N SER A 51 -1.90 4.85 2.04
CA SER A 51 -1.39 5.39 0.79
C SER A 51 0.07 4.95 0.61
N PRO A 52 0.32 3.74 0.06
CA PRO A 52 1.69 3.23 -0.10
C PRO A 52 2.43 4.03 -1.17
N HIS A 53 3.36 4.86 -0.74
CA HIS A 53 4.00 5.85 -1.59
C HIS A 53 5.47 5.61 -1.89
N SER A 54 6.19 4.97 -0.97
CA SER A 54 7.63 4.72 -1.11
C SER A 54 7.92 3.23 -1.01
N ILE A 55 8.81 2.74 -1.86
CA ILE A 55 9.15 1.32 -1.92
C ILE A 55 10.66 1.17 -2.01
N ALA A 56 11.22 0.24 -1.22
CA ALA A 56 12.63 -0.14 -1.32
C ALA A 56 12.79 -1.62 -1.07
N ILE A 57 13.80 -2.22 -1.67
CA ILE A 57 14.15 -3.63 -1.47
C ILE A 57 15.62 -3.68 -1.06
N ASP A 58 15.94 -4.47 -0.04
CA ASP A 58 17.34 -4.64 0.37
C ASP A 58 17.99 -5.82 -0.37
N SER A 59 19.25 -6.09 -0.07
CA SER A 59 20.01 -7.15 -0.73
C SER A 59 19.51 -8.55 -0.39
N LEU A 60 18.72 -8.70 0.67
CA LEU A 60 18.11 -9.98 1.04
C LEU A 60 16.76 -10.20 0.36
N GLY A 61 16.25 -9.19 -0.32
CA GLY A 61 14.95 -9.26 -0.97
C GLY A 61 13.80 -8.85 -0.06
N ASP A 62 14.09 -8.31 1.12
CA ASP A 62 13.06 -7.81 2.02
C ASP A 62 12.53 -6.47 1.51
N LEU A 63 11.23 -6.26 1.65
CA LEU A 63 10.51 -5.12 1.09
C LEU A 63 10.18 -4.11 2.18
N TYR A 64 10.42 -2.84 1.88
CA TYR A 64 10.11 -1.73 2.78
C TYR A 64 9.13 -0.80 2.11
N ILE A 65 7.99 -0.55 2.77
CA ILE A 65 6.93 0.32 2.24
C ILE A 65 6.73 1.51 3.17
N GLY A 66 6.89 2.71 2.63
CA GLY A 66 6.55 3.95 3.32
C GLY A 66 5.12 4.35 2.95
N ASP A 67 4.32 4.69 3.96
CA ASP A 67 2.91 5.01 3.81
C ASP A 67 2.69 6.47 4.20
N VAL A 68 2.19 7.30 3.28
CA VAL A 68 1.87 8.70 3.59
C VAL A 68 0.50 8.80 4.26
N ALA A 69 0.29 7.94 5.24
CA ALA A 69 -1.00 7.75 5.90
C ALA A 69 -1.53 9.02 6.56
N GLU A 70 -0.66 9.79 7.20
CA GLU A 70 -1.07 11.02 7.88
C GLU A 70 -1.62 12.05 6.90
N THR A 71 -0.92 12.26 5.79
CA THR A 71 -1.31 13.24 4.79
C THR A 71 -2.63 12.85 4.12
N ASP A 72 -2.80 11.57 3.82
CA ASP A 72 -3.94 11.09 3.03
C ASP A 72 -5.07 10.50 3.87
N TRP A 73 -4.94 10.52 5.21
CA TRP A 73 -5.92 9.88 6.10
C TRP A 73 -7.36 10.32 5.83
N GLU A 74 -7.58 11.62 5.78
CA GLU A 74 -8.93 12.16 5.64
C GLU A 74 -9.60 11.74 4.33
N GLU A 75 -8.84 11.78 3.22
CA GLU A 75 -9.38 11.39 1.92
C GLU A 75 -9.68 9.90 1.83
N VAL A 76 -8.86 9.06 2.48
CA VAL A 76 -8.97 7.62 2.38
C VAL A 76 -9.89 7.03 3.43
N MET A 77 -9.77 7.46 4.68
CA MET A 77 -10.52 6.91 5.81
C MET A 77 -11.74 7.76 6.19
N GLY A 78 -11.91 8.90 5.57
CA GLY A 78 -13.05 9.76 5.81
C GLY A 78 -13.03 10.38 7.19
N LYS A 79 -14.14 10.22 7.92
CA LYS A 79 -14.32 10.87 9.23
C LYS A 79 -13.77 10.07 10.40
N GLU A 80 -13.16 8.92 10.15
CA GLU A 80 -12.56 8.14 11.23
C GLU A 80 -11.42 8.92 11.85
N LEU A 81 -11.30 8.84 13.18
CA LEU A 81 -10.23 9.52 13.88
C LEU A 81 -8.89 8.86 13.59
N MET A 82 -7.90 9.67 13.25
CA MET A 82 -6.55 9.20 13.03
C MET A 82 -5.92 8.81 14.36
N PRO A 83 -5.35 7.59 14.50
CA PRO A 83 -4.70 7.18 15.74
C PRO A 83 -3.46 8.03 16.03
N ASN A 84 -3.14 8.19 17.31
CA ASN A 84 -1.94 8.91 17.72
C ASN A 84 -0.65 8.19 17.31
N ASN A 85 -0.71 6.85 17.26
CA ASN A 85 0.45 6.03 16.91
C ASN A 85 0.35 5.48 15.50
N LEU A 86 -0.06 6.31 14.56
CA LEU A 86 -0.27 5.92 13.17
C LEU A 86 1.01 5.32 12.57
N ARG A 87 0.89 4.10 12.04
CA ARG A 87 2.00 3.42 11.38
C ARG A 87 2.20 4.02 9.98
N ARG A 88 3.44 4.42 9.71
CA ARG A 88 3.81 5.00 8.42
C ARG A 88 4.80 4.15 7.65
N PHE A 89 5.13 2.95 8.16
CA PHE A 89 6.19 2.15 7.59
C PHE A 89 5.98 0.68 7.91
N GLN A 90 6.21 -0.18 6.91
CA GLN A 90 6.15 -1.63 7.08
C GLN A 90 7.33 -2.28 6.38
N LYS A 91 7.89 -3.30 7.03
CA LYS A 91 8.88 -4.18 6.42
C LYS A 91 8.27 -5.56 6.23
N PHE A 92 8.45 -6.11 5.05
CA PHE A 92 7.98 -7.46 4.72
C PHE A 92 9.19 -8.33 4.39
N LYS A 93 9.42 -9.35 5.19
CA LYS A 93 10.52 -10.27 4.98
C LYS A 93 10.20 -11.22 3.83
N ARG A 94 11.18 -11.41 2.96
CA ARG A 94 11.08 -12.41 1.91
C ARG A 94 11.16 -13.81 2.54
N THR A 95 10.21 -14.67 2.20
CA THR A 95 10.27 -16.07 2.61
C THR A 95 10.76 -16.90 1.43
N LEU A 96 11.73 -17.76 1.70
CA LEU A 96 12.25 -18.68 0.70
C LEU A 96 11.34 -19.91 0.63
N LYS A 97 11.07 -20.32 -0.59
CA LYS A 97 10.31 -21.55 -0.83
C LYS A 97 11.02 -22.38 -1.86
#